data_87f50bb26acbbd74e99ebdaa5e07964f
#
_entry.id   87f50bb26acbbd74e99ebdaa5e07964f
#
_cell.length_a   1.000
_cell.length_b   1.000
_cell.length_c   1.000
_cell.angle_alpha   90.00
_cell.angle_beta   90.00
_cell.angle_gamma   90.00
#
_symmetry.space_group_name_H-M   'P 1'
#
loop_
_entity.id
_entity.type
_entity.pdbx_description
1 polymer ?
#
loop_
_entity_poly.entity_id
_entity_poly.type
_entity_poly.pdbx_seq_one_letter_code
_entity_poly.pdbx_strand_id
1 'polypeptide(L)'
;MLKKIKLMRDSVEDWKAYPFSIPAISSLEELVLRSRICFFAGENGTGKSTLLEAIAVHYGFGREGGTRSFMNDSTDSNRSVDPLVCALRLSFDKRTGAGYFLRAESFFNTVSYMDELDKEEAPHSTPISAFYGGRSLHTRSHCETFFKPLELKFQRNGLFLLDEPEAALSPQKQLAFLVLIHDVLKKYKDAQFIISTHSPVLLGYPKAQIVSFDDGPLHEIEYEETAPMQIVRRFVNERETFLEELFDDPPSLFKDDF
;
A
#
# COMPACT_ATOMS: atom_id res chain seq x y z
N MET A 1 9.23 -4.08 -15.21
CA MET A 1 9.23 -3.54 -13.84
C MET A 1 9.27 -2.03 -13.89
N LEU A 2 8.58 -1.35 -12.99
CA LEU A 2 8.69 0.10 -12.79
C LEU A 2 10.09 0.39 -12.23
N LYS A 3 10.80 1.31 -12.86
CA LYS A 3 12.19 1.66 -12.50
C LYS A 3 12.32 3.04 -11.90
N LYS A 4 11.53 3.98 -12.40
CA LYS A 4 11.62 5.36 -11.97
C LYS A 4 10.25 6.00 -11.89
N ILE A 5 10.09 6.83 -10.88
CA ILE A 5 8.96 7.71 -10.67
C ILE A 5 9.53 9.13 -10.66
N LYS A 6 9.12 9.96 -11.61
CA LYS A 6 9.60 11.33 -11.72
C LYS A 6 8.44 12.31 -11.65
N LEU A 7 8.61 13.37 -10.88
CA LEU A 7 7.68 14.50 -10.87
C LEU A 7 8.09 15.53 -11.94
N MET A 8 7.18 15.80 -12.86
CA MET A 8 7.36 16.81 -13.91
C MET A 8 6.98 18.17 -13.32
N ARG A 9 7.94 18.87 -12.74
CA ARG A 9 7.72 20.12 -11.98
C ARG A 9 7.03 21.21 -12.80
N ASP A 10 7.29 21.27 -14.11
CA ASP A 10 6.67 22.22 -15.04
C ASP A 10 5.16 21.97 -15.23
N SER A 11 4.66 20.80 -14.83
CA SER A 11 3.25 20.44 -14.92
C SER A 11 2.47 20.75 -13.64
N VAL A 12 3.13 21.33 -12.62
CA VAL A 12 2.52 21.68 -11.34
C VAL A 12 2.05 23.13 -11.39
N GLU A 13 0.75 23.35 -11.33
CA GLU A 13 0.14 24.69 -11.39
C GLU A 13 0.21 25.42 -10.05
N ASP A 14 -0.04 24.70 -8.94
CA ASP A 14 -0.03 25.28 -7.59
C ASP A 14 0.66 24.35 -6.58
N TRP A 15 1.82 24.76 -6.10
CA TRP A 15 2.61 24.04 -5.09
C TRP A 15 2.01 24.07 -3.69
N LYS A 16 1.04 24.95 -3.41
CA LYS A 16 0.37 25.06 -2.12
C LYS A 16 -0.89 24.21 -2.06
N ALA A 17 -1.42 23.80 -3.22
CA ALA A 17 -2.58 22.94 -3.27
C ALA A 17 -2.21 21.47 -3.02
N TYR A 18 -3.15 20.73 -2.43
CA TYR A 18 -3.03 19.27 -2.34
C TYR A 18 -3.06 18.65 -3.74
N PRO A 19 -2.20 17.64 -4.03
CA PRO A 19 -1.28 16.96 -3.11
C PRO A 19 0.14 17.54 -3.05
N PHE A 20 0.45 18.60 -3.78
CA PHE A 20 1.80 19.18 -3.84
C PHE A 20 2.20 19.93 -2.56
N SER A 21 1.26 20.29 -1.68
CA SER A 21 1.53 20.82 -0.35
C SER A 21 2.17 19.82 0.61
N ILE A 22 2.15 18.52 0.29
CA ILE A 22 2.79 17.46 1.08
C ILE A 22 4.31 17.54 0.86
N PRO A 23 5.14 17.68 1.92
CA PRO A 23 6.60 17.85 1.78
C PRO A 23 7.27 16.75 0.96
N ALA A 24 6.94 15.47 1.20
CA ALA A 24 7.47 14.34 0.47
C ALA A 24 7.12 14.38 -1.04
N ILE A 25 5.95 14.90 -1.40
CA ILE A 25 5.53 15.03 -2.80
C ILE A 25 6.20 16.25 -3.45
N SER A 26 6.21 17.41 -2.78
CA SER A 26 6.81 18.64 -3.32
C SER A 26 8.31 18.51 -3.55
N SER A 27 8.99 17.71 -2.74
CA SER A 27 10.44 17.44 -2.85
C SER A 27 10.79 16.33 -3.82
N LEU A 28 9.80 15.56 -4.33
CA LEU A 28 10.04 14.49 -5.29
C LEU A 28 10.58 15.06 -6.61
N GLU A 29 11.81 14.72 -6.96
CA GLU A 29 12.37 14.93 -8.29
C GLU A 29 12.33 13.63 -9.09
N GLU A 30 13.09 12.64 -8.62
CA GLU A 30 13.15 11.30 -9.20
C GLU A 30 13.34 10.26 -8.08
N LEU A 31 12.46 9.28 -8.01
CA LEU A 31 12.61 8.10 -7.16
C LEU A 31 12.97 6.89 -8.03
N VAL A 32 14.16 6.31 -7.80
CA VAL A 32 14.66 5.13 -8.50
C VAL A 32 14.29 3.89 -7.70
N LEU A 33 13.57 2.97 -8.33
CA LEU A 33 13.21 1.67 -7.75
C LEU A 33 14.24 0.60 -8.15
N ARG A 34 15.08 0.21 -7.21
CA ARG A 34 16.20 -0.72 -7.42
C ARG A 34 15.82 -2.16 -7.12
N SER A 35 14.87 -2.36 -6.20
CA SER A 35 14.39 -3.67 -5.78
C SER A 35 13.05 -4.04 -6.40
N ARG A 36 12.76 -5.33 -6.44
CA ARG A 36 11.44 -5.85 -6.81
C ARG A 36 10.41 -5.75 -5.67
N ILE A 37 10.89 -5.43 -4.47
CA ILE A 37 10.04 -5.07 -3.35
C ILE A 37 10.52 -3.74 -2.78
N CYS A 38 9.63 -2.77 -2.72
CA CYS A 38 9.88 -1.44 -2.19
C CYS A 38 8.81 -1.11 -1.16
N PHE A 39 9.23 -0.65 0.01
CA PHE A 39 8.33 -0.14 1.02
C PHE A 39 8.38 1.38 1.06
N PHE A 40 7.21 2.00 1.17
CA PHE A 40 7.05 3.39 1.54
C PHE A 40 6.76 3.42 3.04
N ALA A 41 7.71 3.90 3.81
CA ALA A 41 7.65 4.01 5.27
C ALA A 41 7.46 5.47 5.70
N GLY A 42 6.82 5.70 6.84
CA GLY A 42 6.62 7.02 7.43
C GLY A 42 5.30 7.13 8.17
N GLU A 43 5.12 8.22 8.90
CA GLU A 43 3.94 8.52 9.70
C GLU A 43 2.66 8.72 8.85
N ASN A 44 1.50 8.74 9.51
CA ASN A 44 0.24 9.05 8.85
C ASN A 44 0.25 10.49 8.30
N GLY A 45 -0.34 10.67 7.10
CA GLY A 45 -0.41 11.99 6.46
C GLY A 45 0.86 12.41 5.69
N THR A 46 1.97 11.64 5.72
CA THR A 46 3.22 11.99 5.02
C THR A 46 3.15 11.85 3.49
N GLY A 47 2.07 11.29 2.94
CA GLY A 47 1.84 11.20 1.50
C GLY A 47 2.13 9.84 0.88
N LYS A 48 2.40 8.79 1.66
CA LYS A 48 2.62 7.41 1.18
C LYS A 48 1.47 6.93 0.29
N SER A 49 0.25 6.92 0.85
CA SER A 49 -0.98 6.49 0.15
C SER A 49 -1.28 7.38 -1.05
N THR A 50 -1.03 8.68 -0.94
CA THR A 50 -1.20 9.66 -2.02
C THR A 50 -0.31 9.33 -3.22
N LEU A 51 0.98 9.08 -3.00
CA LEU A 51 1.90 8.71 -4.08
C LEU A 51 1.56 7.33 -4.65
N LEU A 52 1.22 6.37 -3.78
CA LEU A 52 0.87 5.02 -4.19
C LEU A 52 -0.40 5.01 -5.06
N GLU A 53 -1.44 5.76 -4.67
CA GLU A 53 -2.67 5.94 -5.45
C GLU A 53 -2.38 6.62 -6.78
N ALA A 54 -1.58 7.68 -6.81
CA ALA A 54 -1.21 8.35 -8.06
C ALA A 54 -0.47 7.41 -9.02
N ILE A 55 0.43 6.56 -8.52
CA ILE A 55 1.08 5.51 -9.32
C ILE A 55 0.05 4.50 -9.83
N ALA A 56 -0.89 4.08 -9.00
CA ALA A 56 -1.94 3.11 -9.35
C ALA A 56 -2.81 3.63 -10.49
N VAL A 57 -3.33 4.84 -10.35
CA VAL A 57 -4.17 5.49 -11.36
C VAL A 57 -3.40 5.72 -12.66
N HIS A 58 -2.16 6.22 -12.58
CA HIS A 58 -1.29 6.41 -13.75
C HIS A 58 -0.98 5.08 -14.48
N TYR A 59 -0.87 3.97 -13.73
CA TYR A 59 -0.67 2.64 -14.31
C TYR A 59 -1.95 2.10 -14.95
N GLY A 60 -3.13 2.59 -14.56
CA GLY A 60 -4.44 2.23 -15.08
C GLY A 60 -5.23 1.30 -14.16
N PHE A 61 -4.95 1.28 -12.85
CA PHE A 61 -5.82 0.65 -11.85
C PHE A 61 -6.94 1.60 -11.44
N GLY A 62 -8.06 1.05 -10.93
CA GLY A 62 -9.11 1.84 -10.30
C GLY A 62 -8.64 2.52 -9.02
N ARG A 63 -9.22 3.69 -8.68
CA ARG A 63 -8.85 4.46 -7.47
C ARG A 63 -9.14 3.73 -6.17
N GLU A 64 -10.21 2.98 -6.15
CA GLU A 64 -10.63 2.19 -4.99
C GLU A 64 -9.91 0.83 -4.89
N GLY A 65 -9.01 0.54 -5.81
CA GLY A 65 -8.31 -0.73 -5.88
C GLY A 65 -8.81 -1.63 -7.02
N GLY A 66 -8.23 -2.81 -7.13
CA GLY A 66 -8.60 -3.82 -8.12
C GLY A 66 -7.59 -4.01 -9.23
N THR A 67 -8.04 -4.65 -10.32
CA THR A 67 -7.25 -4.85 -11.54
C THR A 67 -7.61 -3.80 -12.58
N ARG A 68 -6.81 -3.68 -13.65
CA ARG A 68 -7.10 -2.77 -14.78
C ARG A 68 -8.44 -3.02 -15.48
N SER A 69 -9.03 -4.20 -15.33
CA SER A 69 -10.32 -4.57 -15.95
C SER A 69 -11.54 -4.17 -15.12
N PHE A 70 -11.34 -3.75 -13.87
CA PHE A 70 -12.37 -3.30 -12.94
C PHE A 70 -12.15 -1.80 -12.66
N MET A 71 -12.60 -0.97 -13.59
CA MET A 71 -12.70 0.47 -13.33
C MET A 71 -14.06 0.74 -12.69
N ASN A 72 -14.20 0.44 -11.41
CA ASN A 72 -15.29 1.00 -10.61
C ASN A 72 -14.88 2.42 -10.21
N ASP A 73 -15.04 3.36 -11.13
CA ASP A 73 -15.16 4.75 -10.73
C ASP A 73 -16.59 4.93 -10.20
N SER A 74 -16.77 4.80 -8.90
CA SER A 74 -17.97 5.35 -8.26
C SER A 74 -18.00 6.84 -8.61
N THR A 75 -19.16 7.36 -8.94
CA THR A 75 -19.37 8.76 -9.40
C THR A 75 -18.87 9.81 -8.40
N ASP A 76 -18.53 9.40 -7.17
CA ASP A 76 -18.02 10.20 -6.07
C ASP A 76 -16.53 9.93 -5.74
N SER A 77 -15.80 9.20 -6.62
CA SER A 77 -14.37 8.94 -6.37
C SER A 77 -13.60 10.25 -6.27
N ASN A 78 -12.97 10.45 -5.12
CA ASN A 78 -12.18 11.64 -4.81
C ASN A 78 -11.06 11.82 -5.85
N ARG A 79 -11.16 12.84 -6.70
CA ARG A 79 -10.17 13.16 -7.74
C ARG A 79 -9.01 14.04 -7.24
N SER A 80 -8.85 14.14 -5.94
CA SER A 80 -7.86 15.02 -5.31
C SER A 80 -6.40 14.71 -5.73
N VAL A 81 -6.12 13.46 -6.14
CA VAL A 81 -4.79 13.05 -6.60
C VAL A 81 -4.56 13.26 -8.11
N ASP A 82 -5.57 13.67 -8.89
CA ASP A 82 -5.46 13.84 -10.35
C ASP A 82 -4.34 14.81 -10.78
N PRO A 83 -4.13 15.95 -10.11
CA PRO A 83 -3.02 16.82 -10.44
C PRO A 83 -1.67 16.10 -10.37
N LEU A 84 -1.48 15.23 -9.35
CA LEU A 84 -0.26 14.45 -9.21
C LEU A 84 -0.16 13.36 -10.31
N VAL A 85 -1.25 12.68 -10.62
CA VAL A 85 -1.29 11.69 -11.72
C VAL A 85 -0.82 12.31 -13.03
N CYS A 86 -1.29 13.52 -13.34
CA CYS A 86 -0.91 14.25 -14.55
C CYS A 86 0.57 14.71 -14.51
N ALA A 87 1.08 15.04 -13.34
CA ALA A 87 2.46 15.51 -13.18
C ALA A 87 3.48 14.38 -13.02
N LEU A 88 3.05 13.11 -12.81
CA LEU A 88 3.96 11.99 -12.71
C LEU A 88 4.36 11.43 -14.07
N ARG A 89 5.62 11.00 -14.16
CA ARG A 89 6.15 10.18 -15.26
C ARG A 89 6.71 8.88 -14.72
N LEU A 90 6.14 7.75 -15.15
CA LEU A 90 6.57 6.41 -14.78
C LEU A 90 7.42 5.79 -15.89
N SER A 91 8.61 5.30 -15.54
CA SER A 91 9.53 4.64 -16.48
C SER A 91 9.64 3.15 -16.17
N PHE A 92 9.49 2.32 -17.18
CA PHE A 92 9.48 0.86 -17.06
C PHE A 92 10.56 0.24 -17.96
N ASP A 93 11.26 -0.82 -17.48
CA ASP A 93 12.02 -1.70 -18.37
C ASP A 93 11.04 -2.50 -19.26
N LYS A 94 10.07 -3.14 -18.58
CA LYS A 94 9.03 -3.95 -19.22
C LYS A 94 7.72 -3.71 -18.50
N ARG A 95 6.71 -3.26 -19.22
CA ARG A 95 5.36 -3.09 -18.69
C ARG A 95 4.58 -4.38 -18.93
N THR A 96 4.22 -5.09 -17.89
CA THR A 96 3.47 -6.35 -17.98
C THR A 96 1.99 -6.15 -18.29
N GLY A 97 1.46 -4.95 -18.00
CA GLY A 97 0.04 -4.63 -18.12
C GLY A 97 -0.86 -5.32 -17.09
N ALA A 98 -0.31 -6.25 -16.32
CA ALA A 98 -0.99 -6.97 -15.25
C ALA A 98 -0.59 -6.43 -13.87
N GLY A 99 -1.37 -6.76 -12.85
CA GLY A 99 -1.10 -6.40 -11.46
C GLY A 99 -2.38 -6.20 -10.67
N TYR A 100 -2.22 -5.63 -9.50
CA TYR A 100 -3.31 -5.39 -8.57
C TYR A 100 -2.98 -4.19 -7.67
N PHE A 101 -3.97 -3.35 -7.43
CA PHE A 101 -3.91 -2.31 -6.42
C PHE A 101 -4.83 -2.69 -5.26
N LEU A 102 -4.30 -2.74 -4.04
CA LEU A 102 -5.02 -3.02 -2.82
C LEU A 102 -4.98 -1.79 -1.92
N ARG A 103 -6.18 -1.33 -1.51
CA ARG A 103 -6.36 -0.49 -0.32
C ARG A 103 -7.09 -1.33 0.72
N ALA A 104 -6.57 -1.43 1.94
CA ALA A 104 -7.19 -2.23 2.99
C ALA A 104 -8.64 -1.79 3.25
N GLU A 105 -8.90 -0.48 3.29
CA GLU A 105 -10.23 0.10 3.49
C GLU A 105 -11.22 -0.29 2.39
N SER A 106 -10.81 -0.20 1.14
CA SER A 106 -11.67 -0.49 -0.02
C SER A 106 -11.88 -1.98 -0.25
N PHE A 107 -10.97 -2.82 0.24
CA PHE A 107 -11.08 -4.26 0.07
C PHE A 107 -12.32 -4.82 0.77
N PHE A 108 -12.61 -4.38 1.99
CA PHE A 108 -13.81 -4.78 2.73
C PHE A 108 -15.09 -4.34 2.03
N ASN A 109 -15.11 -3.11 1.51
CA ASN A 109 -16.25 -2.60 0.76
C ASN A 109 -16.49 -3.39 -0.53
N THR A 110 -15.41 -3.72 -1.27
CA THR A 110 -15.48 -4.52 -2.49
C THR A 110 -15.98 -5.95 -2.22
N VAL A 111 -15.56 -6.57 -1.12
CA VAL A 111 -16.02 -7.89 -0.69
C VAL A 111 -17.50 -7.86 -0.33
N SER A 112 -17.94 -6.85 0.41
CA SER A 112 -19.35 -6.66 0.77
C SER A 112 -20.24 -6.52 -0.47
N TYR A 113 -19.81 -5.68 -1.43
CA TYR A 113 -20.51 -5.48 -2.70
C TYR A 113 -20.58 -6.76 -3.55
N MET A 114 -19.50 -7.53 -3.61
CA MET A 114 -19.49 -8.83 -4.33
C MET A 114 -20.44 -9.84 -3.71
N ASP A 115 -20.50 -9.91 -2.37
CA ASP A 115 -21.45 -10.78 -1.67
C ASP A 115 -22.90 -10.32 -1.83
N GLU A 116 -23.17 -9.03 -2.00
CA GLU A 116 -24.49 -8.49 -2.30
C GLU A 116 -24.92 -8.85 -3.73
N LEU A 117 -24.02 -8.69 -4.72
CA LEU A 117 -24.29 -9.07 -6.11
C LEU A 117 -24.57 -10.58 -6.26
N ASP A 118 -23.90 -11.43 -5.47
CA ASP A 118 -24.15 -12.88 -5.48
C ASP A 118 -25.50 -13.26 -4.84
N LYS A 119 -26.11 -12.37 -4.04
CA LYS A 119 -27.46 -12.57 -3.46
C LYS A 119 -28.57 -12.16 -4.42
N GLU A 120 -28.28 -11.26 -5.37
CA GLU A 120 -29.21 -10.92 -6.44
C GLU A 120 -29.20 -12.06 -7.47
N GLU A 121 -30.18 -12.93 -7.39
CA GLU A 121 -30.36 -14.12 -8.25
C GLU A 121 -30.42 -13.72 -9.74
N ALA A 122 -29.29 -13.81 -10.44
CA ALA A 122 -29.29 -13.85 -11.89
C ALA A 122 -29.31 -15.32 -12.36
N PRO A 123 -30.35 -15.79 -13.07
CA PRO A 123 -30.61 -17.22 -13.27
C PRO A 123 -29.55 -18.02 -14.05
N HIS A 124 -28.50 -17.39 -14.58
CA HIS A 124 -27.51 -18.06 -15.46
C HIS A 124 -26.07 -17.55 -15.35
N SER A 125 -25.69 -16.83 -14.29
CA SER A 125 -24.29 -16.39 -14.10
C SER A 125 -23.59 -17.24 -13.04
N THR A 126 -22.32 -17.57 -13.26
CA THR A 126 -21.47 -18.17 -12.22
C THR A 126 -21.30 -17.15 -11.11
N PRO A 127 -21.66 -17.48 -9.84
CA PRO A 127 -21.50 -16.56 -8.73
C PRO A 127 -20.08 -16.00 -8.63
N ILE A 128 -19.93 -14.71 -8.34
CA ILE A 128 -18.62 -14.06 -8.19
C ILE A 128 -17.82 -14.75 -7.07
N SER A 129 -18.50 -15.20 -6.00
CA SER A 129 -17.90 -15.97 -4.91
C SER A 129 -17.18 -17.25 -5.38
N ALA A 130 -17.60 -17.85 -6.51
CA ALA A 130 -16.95 -19.03 -7.08
C ALA A 130 -15.49 -18.77 -7.47
N PHE A 131 -15.16 -17.54 -7.91
CA PHE A 131 -13.78 -17.12 -8.22
C PHE A 131 -12.90 -16.97 -6.96
N TYR A 132 -13.52 -16.95 -5.78
CA TYR A 132 -12.87 -16.81 -4.48
C TYR A 132 -13.05 -18.07 -3.60
N GLY A 133 -13.38 -19.22 -4.20
CA GLY A 133 -13.48 -20.52 -3.53
C GLY A 133 -14.88 -20.89 -3.04
N GLY A 134 -15.95 -20.33 -3.64
CA GLY A 134 -17.32 -20.87 -3.57
C GLY A 134 -18.09 -20.67 -2.25
N ARG A 135 -17.63 -19.78 -1.35
CA ARG A 135 -18.34 -19.40 -0.11
C ARG A 135 -18.26 -17.91 0.09
N SER A 136 -19.32 -17.31 0.66
CA SER A 136 -19.29 -15.88 1.02
C SER A 136 -18.05 -15.55 1.83
N LEU A 137 -17.41 -14.45 1.47
CA LEU A 137 -16.20 -13.98 2.12
C LEU A 137 -16.45 -13.51 3.56
N HIS A 138 -17.69 -13.11 3.90
CA HIS A 138 -18.09 -12.73 5.27
C HIS A 138 -18.25 -13.92 6.23
N THR A 139 -18.42 -15.14 5.73
CA THR A 139 -18.55 -16.35 6.57
C THR A 139 -17.21 -16.91 7.03
N ARG A 140 -16.10 -16.34 6.56
CA ARG A 140 -14.74 -16.75 6.90
C ARG A 140 -14.16 -15.86 7.97
N SER A 141 -13.13 -16.33 8.68
CA SER A 141 -12.33 -15.44 9.51
C SER A 141 -11.73 -14.32 8.65
N HIS A 142 -11.61 -13.11 9.17
CA HIS A 142 -11.03 -11.96 8.44
C HIS A 142 -9.73 -12.30 7.71
N CYS A 143 -8.95 -13.22 8.25
CA CYS A 143 -7.69 -13.68 7.68
C CYS A 143 -7.85 -14.56 6.43
N GLU A 144 -8.80 -15.49 6.43
CA GLU A 144 -9.08 -16.33 5.25
C GLU A 144 -9.68 -15.53 4.12
N THR A 145 -10.50 -14.54 4.46
CA THR A 145 -11.10 -13.61 3.51
C THR A 145 -10.05 -12.77 2.80
N PHE A 146 -9.01 -12.33 3.52
CA PHE A 146 -7.94 -11.49 2.96
C PHE A 146 -6.94 -12.28 2.12
N PHE A 147 -6.47 -13.46 2.60
CA PHE A 147 -5.34 -14.18 1.96
C PHE A 147 -5.71 -14.88 0.66
N LYS A 148 -6.81 -15.63 0.60
CA LYS A 148 -7.17 -16.41 -0.60
C LYS A 148 -7.34 -15.57 -1.86
N PRO A 149 -8.08 -14.45 -1.84
CA PRO A 149 -8.18 -13.59 -3.00
C PRO A 149 -6.84 -13.01 -3.44
N LEU A 150 -5.97 -12.64 -2.49
CA LEU A 150 -4.65 -12.10 -2.79
C LEU A 150 -3.72 -13.15 -3.41
N GLU A 151 -3.72 -14.37 -2.89
CA GLU A 151 -2.97 -15.49 -3.49
C GLU A 151 -3.31 -15.65 -4.97
N LEU A 152 -4.59 -15.65 -5.31
CA LEU A 152 -5.05 -15.77 -6.70
C LEU A 152 -4.63 -14.57 -7.56
N LYS A 153 -4.65 -13.35 -7.01
CA LYS A 153 -4.28 -12.13 -7.74
C LYS A 153 -2.78 -12.00 -7.95
N PHE A 154 -1.96 -12.49 -7.00
CA PHE A 154 -0.50 -12.38 -7.06
C PHE A 154 0.16 -13.47 -7.90
N GLN A 155 -0.54 -14.55 -8.27
CA GLN A 155 0.02 -15.66 -9.06
C GLN A 155 0.28 -15.30 -10.53
N ARG A 156 1.02 -14.19 -10.76
CA ARG A 156 1.41 -13.73 -12.10
C ARG A 156 2.57 -12.73 -12.06
N ASN A 157 3.20 -12.50 -13.22
CA ASN A 157 4.05 -11.33 -13.40
C ASN A 157 3.18 -10.07 -13.39
N GLY A 158 3.57 -9.04 -12.66
CA GLY A 158 2.78 -7.82 -12.55
C GLY A 158 3.32 -6.82 -11.55
N LEU A 159 2.71 -5.63 -11.55
CA LEU A 159 2.91 -4.60 -10.54
C LEU A 159 1.83 -4.72 -9.47
N PHE A 160 2.24 -4.91 -8.23
CA PHE A 160 1.38 -5.02 -7.07
C PHE A 160 1.61 -3.82 -6.16
N LEU A 161 0.59 -3.01 -6.01
CA LEU A 161 0.57 -1.82 -5.17
C LEU A 161 -0.33 -2.11 -3.98
N LEU A 162 0.20 -1.97 -2.76
CA LEU A 162 -0.52 -2.35 -1.55
C LEU A 162 -0.44 -1.20 -0.55
N ASP A 163 -1.60 -0.70 -0.14
CA ASP A 163 -1.72 0.39 0.80
C ASP A 163 -2.19 -0.17 2.14
N GLU A 164 -1.32 -0.09 3.14
CA GLU A 164 -1.54 -0.53 4.52
C GLU A 164 -2.14 -1.94 4.67
N PRO A 165 -1.54 -2.97 4.02
CA PRO A 165 -2.10 -4.32 4.06
C PRO A 165 -2.15 -4.90 5.49
N GLU A 166 -1.36 -4.38 6.42
CA GLU A 166 -1.35 -4.77 7.83
C GLU A 166 -2.62 -4.43 8.59
N ALA A 167 -3.41 -3.45 8.17
CA ALA A 167 -4.61 -3.01 8.88
C ALA A 167 -5.62 -4.15 9.13
N ALA A 168 -5.62 -5.17 8.27
CA ALA A 168 -6.46 -6.36 8.39
C ALA A 168 -5.71 -7.60 8.91
N LEU A 169 -4.43 -7.50 9.29
CA LEU A 169 -3.56 -8.63 9.58
C LEU A 169 -2.99 -8.60 11.00
N SER A 170 -3.22 -9.65 11.78
CA SER A 170 -2.45 -9.87 13.01
C SER A 170 -0.95 -10.03 12.71
N PRO A 171 -0.03 -9.79 13.65
CA PRO A 171 1.42 -9.95 13.44
C PRO A 171 1.80 -11.30 12.84
N GLN A 172 1.19 -12.39 13.31
CA GLN A 172 1.42 -13.73 12.75
C GLN A 172 1.01 -13.83 11.27
N LYS A 173 -0.08 -13.14 10.89
CA LYS A 173 -0.55 -13.12 9.52
C LYS A 173 0.29 -12.23 8.62
N GLN A 174 0.89 -11.18 9.16
CA GLN A 174 1.88 -10.38 8.44
C GLN A 174 3.11 -11.22 8.07
N LEU A 175 3.59 -12.11 8.95
CA LEU A 175 4.65 -13.07 8.62
C LEU A 175 4.23 -14.02 7.48
N ALA A 176 3.00 -14.57 7.54
CA ALA A 176 2.48 -15.41 6.46
C ALA A 176 2.36 -14.63 5.14
N PHE A 177 2.03 -13.34 5.20
CA PHE A 177 1.99 -12.46 4.04
C PHE A 177 3.38 -12.25 3.41
N LEU A 178 4.42 -12.10 4.23
CA LEU A 178 5.81 -12.05 3.74
C LEU A 178 6.22 -13.34 3.01
N VAL A 179 5.78 -14.50 3.53
CA VAL A 179 6.01 -15.80 2.84
C VAL A 179 5.33 -15.81 1.47
N LEU A 180 4.06 -15.37 1.39
CA LEU A 180 3.34 -15.26 0.12
C LEU A 180 4.07 -14.37 -0.88
N ILE A 181 4.50 -13.17 -0.47
CA ILE A 181 5.30 -12.26 -1.32
C ILE A 181 6.57 -12.94 -1.78
N HIS A 182 7.28 -13.61 -0.88
CA HIS A 182 8.53 -14.32 -1.19
C HIS A 182 8.33 -15.38 -2.27
N ASP A 183 7.30 -16.21 -2.14
CA ASP A 183 6.98 -17.27 -3.10
C ASP A 183 6.62 -16.69 -4.48
N VAL A 184 5.85 -15.59 -4.50
CA VAL A 184 5.52 -14.88 -5.74
C VAL A 184 6.79 -14.34 -6.41
N LEU A 185 7.66 -13.65 -5.65
CA LEU A 185 8.91 -13.10 -6.18
C LEU A 185 9.88 -14.19 -6.66
N LYS A 186 9.87 -15.37 -6.03
CA LYS A 186 10.66 -16.52 -6.45
C LYS A 186 10.14 -17.13 -7.75
N LYS A 187 8.82 -17.23 -7.89
CA LYS A 187 8.16 -17.88 -9.03
C LYS A 187 8.05 -16.98 -10.25
N TYR A 188 7.78 -15.68 -10.05
CA TYR A 188 7.49 -14.71 -11.11
C TYR A 188 8.58 -13.65 -11.21
N LYS A 189 9.44 -13.72 -12.23
CA LYS A 189 10.63 -12.87 -12.35
C LYS A 189 10.32 -11.39 -12.59
N ASP A 190 9.18 -11.11 -13.23
CA ASP A 190 8.70 -9.74 -13.52
C ASP A 190 7.62 -9.28 -12.51
N ALA A 191 7.44 -9.97 -11.39
CA ALA A 191 6.61 -9.50 -10.28
C ALA A 191 7.35 -8.42 -9.49
N GLN A 192 6.63 -7.35 -9.13
CA GLN A 192 7.14 -6.23 -8.33
C GLN A 192 6.08 -5.78 -7.35
N PHE A 193 6.50 -5.53 -6.11
CA PHE A 193 5.65 -5.00 -5.04
C PHE A 193 6.11 -3.61 -4.62
N ILE A 194 5.17 -2.69 -4.48
CA ILE A 194 5.36 -1.41 -3.80
C ILE A 194 4.29 -1.34 -2.71
N ILE A 195 4.71 -1.22 -1.47
CA ILE A 195 3.85 -1.39 -0.30
C ILE A 195 4.02 -0.17 0.61
N SER A 196 2.94 0.57 0.84
CA SER A 196 2.85 1.57 1.90
C SER A 196 2.56 0.86 3.21
N THR A 197 3.37 1.07 4.24
CA THR A 197 3.22 0.39 5.52
C THR A 197 3.95 1.11 6.65
N HIS A 198 3.43 0.98 7.87
CA HIS A 198 4.12 1.30 9.12
C HIS A 198 4.35 0.07 10.00
N SER A 199 4.14 -1.12 9.46
CA SER A 199 4.40 -2.36 10.20
C SER A 199 5.88 -2.69 10.25
N PRO A 200 6.49 -2.77 11.45
CA PRO A 200 7.88 -3.20 11.59
C PRO A 200 8.08 -4.66 11.12
N VAL A 201 7.02 -5.48 11.13
CA VAL A 201 7.07 -6.84 10.62
C VAL A 201 7.23 -6.87 9.11
N LEU A 202 6.42 -6.06 8.38
CA LEU A 202 6.48 -6.02 6.92
C LEU A 202 7.76 -5.36 6.43
N LEU A 203 8.17 -4.24 7.04
CA LEU A 203 9.43 -3.54 6.73
C LEU A 203 10.66 -4.44 6.87
N GLY A 204 10.60 -5.47 7.74
CA GLY A 204 11.68 -6.44 7.95
C GLY A 204 11.92 -7.43 6.81
N TYR A 205 11.29 -7.28 5.63
CA TYR A 205 11.54 -8.17 4.50
C TYR A 205 12.98 -8.02 3.97
N PRO A 206 13.75 -9.11 3.83
CA PRO A 206 15.16 -9.04 3.49
C PRO A 206 15.42 -8.41 2.11
N LYS A 207 16.37 -7.49 2.02
CA LYS A 207 16.81 -6.83 0.77
C LYS A 207 15.70 -6.02 0.08
N ALA A 208 14.67 -5.65 0.81
CA ALA A 208 13.72 -4.65 0.34
C ALA A 208 14.39 -3.29 0.23
N GLN A 209 13.92 -2.47 -0.68
CA GLN A 209 14.21 -1.05 -0.68
C GLN A 209 13.20 -0.37 0.24
N ILE A 210 13.64 0.42 1.21
CA ILE A 210 12.76 1.19 2.08
C ILE A 210 12.98 2.66 1.78
N VAL A 211 11.89 3.36 1.45
CA VAL A 211 11.88 4.80 1.17
C VAL A 211 11.10 5.48 2.28
N SER A 212 11.79 6.36 3.01
CA SER A 212 11.17 7.20 4.05
C SER A 212 10.43 8.37 3.44
N PHE A 213 9.24 8.63 4.00
CA PHE A 213 8.41 9.80 3.74
C PHE A 213 8.45 10.79 4.89
N ASP A 214 9.19 10.47 5.97
CA ASP A 214 9.36 11.34 7.12
C ASP A 214 10.46 12.38 6.87
N ASP A 215 10.39 13.47 7.61
CA ASP A 215 11.45 14.49 7.71
C ASP A 215 11.86 15.20 6.40
N GLY A 216 10.96 15.26 5.40
CA GLY A 216 11.20 16.09 4.20
C GLY A 216 11.35 15.29 2.91
N PRO A 217 12.51 15.41 2.21
CA PRO A 217 12.70 14.74 0.92
C PRO A 217 12.71 13.22 1.03
N LEU A 218 12.10 12.54 0.04
CA LEU A 218 12.14 11.09 -0.05
C LEU A 218 13.59 10.58 -0.09
N HIS A 219 13.94 9.67 0.80
CA HIS A 219 15.26 9.07 0.86
C HIS A 219 15.20 7.58 1.25
N GLU A 220 16.21 6.83 0.85
CA GLU A 220 16.37 5.44 1.29
C GLU A 220 16.88 5.38 2.71
N ILE A 221 16.33 4.46 3.50
CA ILE A 221 16.76 4.15 4.86
C ILE A 221 16.90 2.65 5.05
N GLU A 222 17.72 2.27 6.04
CA GLU A 222 17.83 0.88 6.47
C GLU A 222 16.67 0.50 7.40
N TYR A 223 16.38 -0.79 7.51
CA TYR A 223 15.29 -1.30 8.35
C TYR A 223 15.39 -0.82 9.80
N GLU A 224 16.59 -0.85 10.35
CA GLU A 224 16.88 -0.45 11.74
C GLU A 224 16.67 1.04 12.00
N GLU A 225 16.64 1.87 10.95
CA GLU A 225 16.43 3.32 11.03
C GLU A 225 14.95 3.69 10.96
N THR A 226 14.08 2.75 10.59
CA THR A 226 12.64 3.02 10.50
C THR A 226 12.05 3.30 11.90
N ALA A 227 11.25 4.35 12.01
CA ALA A 227 10.62 4.74 13.28
C ALA A 227 9.81 3.58 13.93
N PRO A 228 8.98 2.82 13.21
CA PRO A 228 8.25 1.69 13.80
C PRO A 228 9.19 0.63 14.40
N MET A 229 10.32 0.34 13.76
CA MET A 229 11.28 -0.63 14.28
C MET A 229 12.00 -0.10 15.52
N GLN A 230 12.42 1.16 15.52
CA GLN A 230 13.09 1.78 16.67
C GLN A 230 12.17 1.80 17.90
N ILE A 231 10.91 2.20 17.73
CA ILE A 231 9.92 2.25 18.81
C ILE A 231 9.68 0.85 19.37
N VAL A 232 9.38 -0.14 18.52
CA VAL A 232 9.10 -1.50 18.97
C VAL A 232 10.31 -2.13 19.63
N ARG A 233 11.52 -1.94 19.09
CA ARG A 233 12.76 -2.45 19.67
C ARG A 233 13.01 -1.89 21.07
N ARG A 234 12.86 -0.57 21.25
CA ARG A 234 13.02 0.08 22.54
C ARG A 234 11.95 -0.40 23.52
N PHE A 235 10.69 -0.42 23.10
CA PHE A 235 9.58 -0.88 23.94
C PHE A 235 9.76 -2.34 24.43
N VAL A 236 10.21 -3.25 23.55
CA VAL A 236 10.40 -4.66 23.94
C VAL A 236 11.59 -4.85 24.88
N ASN A 237 12.69 -4.11 24.66
CA ASN A 237 13.91 -4.28 25.45
C ASN A 237 13.89 -3.52 26.78
N GLU A 238 13.25 -2.36 26.84
CA GLU A 238 13.32 -1.40 27.95
C GLU A 238 11.91 -0.88 28.33
N ARG A 239 10.91 -1.78 28.32
CA ARG A 239 9.50 -1.41 28.44
C ARG A 239 9.20 -0.52 29.65
N GLU A 240 9.71 -0.86 30.83
CA GLU A 240 9.41 -0.13 32.07
C GLU A 240 9.97 1.28 32.02
N THR A 241 11.25 1.42 31.71
CA THR A 241 11.92 2.72 31.60
C THR A 241 11.30 3.57 30.47
N PHE A 242 10.98 2.95 29.33
CA PHE A 242 10.36 3.66 28.20
C PHE A 242 8.97 4.21 28.57
N LEU A 243 8.17 3.45 29.32
CA LEU A 243 6.85 3.90 29.77
C LEU A 243 6.96 4.96 30.89
N GLU A 244 7.93 4.85 31.80
CA GLU A 244 8.18 5.88 32.83
C GLU A 244 8.52 7.21 32.14
N GLU A 245 9.48 7.23 31.21
CA GLU A 245 9.83 8.44 30.46
C GLU A 245 8.62 9.02 29.70
N LEU A 246 7.83 8.16 29.05
CA LEU A 246 6.64 8.58 28.28
C LEU A 246 5.57 9.21 29.18
N PHE A 247 5.38 8.69 30.40
CA PHE A 247 4.37 9.21 31.32
C PHE A 247 4.84 10.46 32.05
N ASP A 248 6.15 10.58 32.33
CA ASP A 248 6.73 11.75 33.02
C ASP A 248 6.85 12.96 32.07
N ASP A 249 7.24 12.77 30.81
CA ASP A 249 7.31 13.81 29.78
C ASP A 249 6.74 13.31 28.45
N PRO A 250 5.40 13.29 28.32
CA PRO A 250 4.76 12.81 27.09
C PRO A 250 5.19 13.69 25.90
N PRO A 251 5.51 13.08 24.75
CA PRO A 251 5.79 13.81 23.51
C PRO A 251 4.68 14.82 23.20
N SER A 252 5.04 15.93 22.57
CA SER A 252 4.10 17.01 22.24
C SER A 252 2.87 16.56 21.46
N LEU A 253 2.97 15.46 20.72
CA LEU A 253 1.86 14.80 20.03
C LEU A 253 0.70 14.36 20.93
N PHE A 254 0.95 14.18 22.24
CA PHE A 254 -0.07 13.78 23.23
C PHE A 254 -0.49 14.92 24.16
N LYS A 255 0.10 16.12 24.02
CA LYS A 255 -0.21 17.26 24.91
C LYS A 255 -1.49 18.02 24.54
N ASP A 256 -1.99 17.84 23.31
CA ASP A 256 -3.14 18.59 22.77
C ASP A 256 -4.47 17.80 22.79
N ASP A 257 -4.46 16.52 23.22
CA ASP A 257 -5.64 15.63 23.21
C ASP A 257 -6.19 15.25 24.60
N PHE A 258 -5.74 15.91 25.70
CA PHE A 258 -6.26 15.70 27.05
C PHE A 258 -6.70 17.00 27.75
#